data_046389f9639d054874bd573ef5173cd8
#
_entry.id   046389f9639d054874bd573ef5173cd8
#
_cell.length_a   1.000
_cell.length_b   1.000
_cell.length_c   1.000
_cell.angle_alpha   90.00
_cell.angle_beta   90.00
_cell.angle_gamma   90.00
#
_symmetry.space_group_name_H-M   'P 1'
#
loop_
_entity.id
_entity.type
_entity.pdbx_description
1 polymer ?
#
loop_
_entity_poly.entity_id
_entity_poly.type
_entity_poly.pdbx_seq_one_letter_code
_entity_poly.pdbx_strand_id
1 'polypeptide(L)'
;LGVVAGLVAWTLGSAGRSATAIDFDGTASQVIHDVLMQFDVLFFVSDDTVTLFGDPLVRVNSPVWSMGWELWFSLTLPLAVALLARVRRDVPASLLIFAGIFLSYWSGYFPLRLCLTFWLGVLLAKHLGELSRVRLTAPIELLALVLLLGVVELVQAASAGMLGSAGPLLVAALPTLMVAACMGIVALAMTNGLVRRALSARPVRFLGAVSFSLYLTHAVTIGALEALLPRLGVVEPLVQAALAAALSLAVAVVFWHVVEKPGIALSRRVGDAFGTRASQPSEE
;
A
#
# COMPACT_ATOMS: atom_id res chain seq x y z
N LEU A 1 11.42 10.70 -6.32
CA LEU A 1 10.66 9.81 -7.19
C LEU A 1 9.97 10.60 -8.29
N GLY A 2 9.21 11.64 -8.00
CA GLY A 2 8.55 12.48 -9.00
C GLY A 2 9.51 13.02 -10.06
N VAL A 3 10.68 13.52 -9.65
CA VAL A 3 11.72 14.01 -10.59
C VAL A 3 12.24 12.88 -11.49
N VAL A 4 12.52 11.72 -10.92
CA VAL A 4 13.00 10.55 -11.68
C VAL A 4 11.90 10.02 -12.59
N ALA A 5 10.65 9.92 -12.10
CA ALA A 5 9.50 9.54 -12.91
C ALA A 5 9.26 10.53 -14.05
N GLY A 6 9.35 11.84 -13.78
CA GLY A 6 9.26 12.89 -14.78
C GLY A 6 10.37 12.81 -15.86
N LEU A 7 11.63 12.58 -15.44
CA LEU A 7 12.74 12.39 -16.35
C LEU A 7 12.60 11.12 -17.19
N VAL A 8 12.17 10.02 -16.59
CA VAL A 8 11.92 8.77 -17.31
C VAL A 8 10.77 8.93 -18.29
N ALA A 9 9.67 9.57 -17.89
CA ALA A 9 8.56 9.87 -18.79
C ALA A 9 8.99 10.81 -19.93
N TRP A 10 9.80 11.84 -19.64
CA TRP A 10 10.34 12.74 -20.66
C TRP A 10 11.23 12.01 -21.66
N THR A 11 12.12 11.12 -21.20
CA THR A 11 13.01 10.35 -22.10
C THR A 11 12.24 9.29 -22.92
N LEU A 12 11.11 8.78 -22.42
CA LEU A 12 10.32 7.75 -23.08
C LEU A 12 9.12 8.32 -23.86
N GLY A 13 8.57 9.45 -23.42
CA GLY A 13 7.40 10.11 -24.05
C GLY A 13 7.67 10.62 -25.47
N SER A 14 8.93 10.94 -25.77
CA SER A 14 9.36 11.24 -27.15
C SER A 14 9.26 10.03 -28.08
N ALA A 15 8.92 8.85 -27.57
CA ALA A 15 9.18 7.59 -28.25
C ALA A 15 7.97 6.69 -28.53
N GLY A 16 6.73 7.00 -28.14
CA GLY A 16 5.57 6.20 -28.53
C GLY A 16 4.37 6.33 -27.59
N ARG A 17 3.24 6.58 -28.20
CA ARG A 17 1.95 6.77 -27.54
C ARG A 17 1.41 5.45 -27.00
N SER A 18 1.59 5.21 -25.71
CA SER A 18 0.77 4.32 -24.92
C SER A 18 -0.23 5.18 -24.13
N ALA A 19 -1.38 4.65 -23.76
CA ALA A 19 -2.42 5.37 -23.00
C ALA A 19 -1.96 5.88 -21.63
N THR A 20 -0.74 5.58 -21.23
CA THR A 20 -0.02 6.07 -20.05
C THR A 20 1.10 7.08 -20.40
N ALA A 21 1.31 7.40 -21.68
CA ALA A 21 2.34 8.32 -22.09
C ALA A 21 1.84 9.76 -21.94
N ILE A 22 2.41 10.47 -20.99
CA ILE A 22 2.28 11.93 -20.88
C ILE A 22 2.91 12.53 -22.14
N ASP A 23 2.14 13.27 -22.91
CA ASP A 23 2.64 13.98 -24.09
C ASP A 23 3.38 15.24 -23.60
N PHE A 24 4.68 15.06 -23.34
CA PHE A 24 5.54 16.18 -22.99
C PHE A 24 5.89 16.96 -24.26
N ASP A 25 5.34 18.15 -24.45
CA ASP A 25 5.75 19.05 -25.52
C ASP A 25 7.09 19.76 -25.26
N GLY A 26 7.81 19.29 -24.26
CA GLY A 26 9.24 19.55 -24.06
C GLY A 26 9.60 20.84 -23.34
N THR A 27 8.66 21.60 -22.80
CA THR A 27 9.01 22.82 -22.04
C THR A 27 9.43 22.51 -20.61
N ALA A 28 10.49 23.15 -20.12
CA ALA A 28 10.95 22.98 -18.72
C ALA A 28 9.85 23.29 -17.69
N SER A 29 8.94 24.21 -18.01
CA SER A 29 7.79 24.56 -17.17
C SER A 29 6.82 23.39 -17.02
N GLN A 30 6.56 22.62 -18.08
CA GLN A 30 5.72 21.43 -18.02
C GLN A 30 6.35 20.33 -17.18
N VAL A 31 7.65 20.05 -17.35
CA VAL A 31 8.36 19.07 -16.52
C VAL A 31 8.29 19.44 -15.04
N ILE A 32 8.51 20.72 -14.70
CA ILE A 32 8.41 21.20 -13.32
C ILE A 32 6.98 21.07 -12.80
N HIS A 33 6.00 21.45 -13.59
CA HIS A 33 4.58 21.34 -13.25
C HIS A 33 4.19 19.88 -12.97
N ASP A 34 4.53 18.95 -13.85
CA ASP A 34 4.20 17.53 -13.72
C ASP A 34 4.91 16.87 -12.54
N VAL A 35 6.15 17.31 -12.25
CA VAL A 35 6.87 16.91 -11.03
C VAL A 35 6.14 17.42 -9.80
N LEU A 36 5.73 18.68 -9.75
CA LEU A 36 4.99 19.25 -8.61
C LEU A 36 3.64 18.57 -8.43
N MET A 37 2.94 18.21 -9.51
CA MET A 37 1.66 17.48 -9.45
C MET A 37 1.78 16.07 -8.88
N GLN A 38 2.96 15.44 -8.94
CA GLN A 38 3.17 14.16 -8.24
C GLN A 38 3.14 14.31 -6.71
N PHE A 39 3.32 15.54 -6.17
CA PHE A 39 3.21 15.82 -4.73
C PHE A 39 1.79 16.17 -4.26
N ASP A 40 0.86 16.45 -5.18
CA ASP A 40 -0.55 16.72 -4.85
C ASP A 40 -1.24 15.59 -4.08
N VAL A 41 -0.74 14.38 -4.26
CA VAL A 41 -1.18 13.20 -3.54
C VAL A 41 -1.11 13.37 -2.02
N LEU A 42 -0.17 14.16 -1.51
CA LEU A 42 -0.02 14.44 -0.08
C LEU A 42 -1.16 15.32 0.45
N PHE A 43 -1.85 16.06 -0.40
CA PHE A 43 -2.89 17.02 -0.05
C PHE A 43 -4.31 16.59 -0.42
N PHE A 44 -4.53 15.31 -0.76
CA PHE A 44 -5.85 14.77 -1.14
C PHE A 44 -6.52 15.41 -2.35
N VAL A 45 -5.80 16.07 -3.20
CA VAL A 45 -6.29 16.44 -4.53
C VAL A 45 -6.35 15.16 -5.35
N SER A 46 -7.44 14.42 -5.18
CA SER A 46 -7.53 13.06 -5.64
C SER A 46 -8.73 12.87 -6.54
N ASP A 47 -8.49 12.82 -7.79
CA ASP A 47 -9.13 11.85 -8.68
C ASP A 47 -8.04 11.34 -9.60
N ASP A 48 -8.21 10.14 -10.15
CA ASP A 48 -7.25 9.57 -11.12
C ASP A 48 -7.04 10.48 -12.35
N THR A 49 -7.80 11.56 -12.42
CA THR A 49 -7.71 12.64 -13.39
C THR A 49 -7.66 13.97 -12.65
N VAL A 50 -6.46 14.44 -12.33
CA VAL A 50 -6.29 15.85 -11.97
C VAL A 50 -6.40 16.66 -13.24
N THR A 51 -7.47 17.44 -13.37
CA THR A 51 -7.57 18.46 -14.42
C THR A 51 -6.97 19.75 -13.90
N LEU A 52 -5.79 20.12 -14.36
CA LEU A 52 -5.28 21.48 -14.20
C LEU A 52 -5.41 22.20 -15.54
N PHE A 53 -6.00 23.39 -15.52
CA PHE A 53 -6.25 24.20 -16.72
C PHE A 53 -7.05 23.48 -17.84
N GLY A 54 -7.79 22.40 -17.48
CA GLY A 54 -8.67 21.69 -18.42
C GLY A 54 -8.09 20.45 -19.08
N ASP A 55 -6.80 20.16 -18.87
CA ASP A 55 -6.19 18.95 -19.42
C ASP A 55 -6.12 17.81 -18.39
N PRO A 56 -6.47 16.56 -18.77
CA PRO A 56 -6.35 15.41 -17.88
C PRO A 56 -4.87 15.08 -17.69
N LEU A 57 -4.38 15.19 -16.46
CA LEU A 57 -3.04 14.77 -16.08
C LEU A 57 -3.03 13.29 -15.69
N VAL A 58 -2.30 12.50 -16.46
CA VAL A 58 -2.06 11.09 -16.14
C VAL A 58 -0.91 10.99 -15.13
N ARG A 59 -1.15 10.34 -13.99
CA ARG A 59 -0.08 10.11 -13.01
C ARG A 59 0.89 9.06 -13.51
N VAL A 60 2.16 9.44 -13.65
CA VAL A 60 3.25 8.51 -14.04
C VAL A 60 3.48 7.44 -12.99
N ASN A 61 3.24 7.75 -11.72
CA ASN A 61 3.40 6.82 -10.61
C ASN A 61 2.08 6.62 -9.88
N SER A 62 1.21 5.80 -10.45
CA SER A 62 -0.11 5.47 -9.88
C SER A 62 -0.07 5.06 -8.40
N PRO A 63 0.85 4.20 -7.91
CA PRO A 63 0.90 3.78 -6.50
C PRO A 63 1.05 4.90 -5.47
N VAL A 64 1.53 6.08 -5.86
CA VAL A 64 1.76 7.20 -4.92
C VAL A 64 0.47 7.72 -4.29
N TRP A 65 -0.71 7.44 -4.85
CA TRP A 65 -2.00 7.87 -4.28
C TRP A 65 -2.21 7.42 -2.81
N SER A 66 -1.65 6.28 -2.41
CA SER A 66 -1.77 5.79 -1.04
C SER A 66 -0.90 6.54 -0.03
N MET A 67 0.17 7.21 -0.49
CA MET A 67 1.13 7.91 0.38
C MET A 67 0.48 9.03 1.19
N GLY A 68 -0.48 9.74 0.60
CA GLY A 68 -1.26 10.76 1.30
C GLY A 68 -2.03 10.16 2.48
N TRP A 69 -2.68 9.02 2.27
CA TRP A 69 -3.41 8.30 3.31
C TRP A 69 -2.48 7.77 4.39
N GLU A 70 -1.33 7.20 4.02
CA GLU A 70 -0.32 6.72 4.96
C GLU A 70 0.22 7.85 5.85
N LEU A 71 0.46 9.03 5.28
CA LEU A 71 0.84 10.22 6.04
C LEU A 71 -0.23 10.60 7.08
N TRP A 72 -1.50 10.69 6.65
CA TRP A 72 -2.60 11.04 7.54
C TRP A 72 -2.82 10.00 8.63
N PHE A 73 -2.70 8.70 8.31
CA PHE A 73 -2.76 7.66 9.33
C PHE A 73 -1.60 7.77 10.31
N SER A 74 -0.39 8.04 9.84
CA SER A 74 0.77 8.23 10.71
C SER A 74 0.57 9.41 11.67
N LEU A 75 0.00 10.52 11.19
CA LEU A 75 -0.31 11.68 12.02
C LEU A 75 -1.45 11.42 13.03
N THR A 76 -2.44 10.63 12.65
CA THR A 76 -3.59 10.31 13.50
C THR A 76 -3.38 9.07 14.38
N LEU A 77 -2.32 8.28 14.12
CA LEU A 77 -2.03 7.05 14.85
C LEU A 77 -1.93 7.23 16.37
N PRO A 78 -1.24 8.26 16.93
CA PRO A 78 -1.21 8.47 18.37
C PRO A 78 -2.60 8.65 18.98
N LEU A 79 -3.49 9.36 18.29
CA LEU A 79 -4.88 9.54 18.71
C LEU A 79 -5.65 8.21 18.67
N ALA A 80 -5.53 7.46 17.57
CA ALA A 80 -6.17 6.15 17.43
C ALA A 80 -5.73 5.19 18.54
N VAL A 81 -4.43 5.12 18.83
CA VAL A 81 -3.87 4.30 19.92
C VAL A 81 -4.42 4.76 21.27
N ALA A 82 -4.44 6.07 21.55
CA ALA A 82 -4.95 6.61 22.83
C ALA A 82 -6.44 6.32 23.03
N LEU A 83 -7.25 6.41 21.97
CA LEU A 83 -8.69 6.10 22.00
C LEU A 83 -8.92 4.60 22.20
N LEU A 84 -8.29 3.75 21.39
CA LEU A 84 -8.49 2.31 21.42
C LEU A 84 -7.88 1.64 22.65
N ALA A 85 -6.83 2.22 23.24
CA ALA A 85 -6.29 1.78 24.53
C ALA A 85 -7.31 1.90 25.68
N ARG A 86 -8.23 2.86 25.60
CA ARG A 86 -9.31 3.06 26.58
C ARG A 86 -10.49 2.12 26.40
N VAL A 87 -10.59 1.48 25.25
CA VAL A 87 -11.65 0.53 24.93
C VAL A 87 -11.44 -0.72 25.79
N ARG A 88 -12.43 -1.04 26.65
CA ARG A 88 -12.40 -2.23 27.53
C ARG A 88 -12.98 -3.48 26.87
N ARG A 89 -13.81 -3.31 25.84
CA ARG A 89 -14.51 -4.40 25.16
C ARG A 89 -14.15 -4.38 23.68
N ASP A 90 -13.15 -5.16 23.31
CA ASP A 90 -12.61 -5.15 21.95
C ASP A 90 -13.55 -5.78 20.92
N VAL A 91 -14.35 -6.80 21.32
CA VAL A 91 -15.32 -7.44 20.42
C VAL A 91 -16.38 -6.46 19.90
N PRO A 92 -17.14 -5.73 20.76
CA PRO A 92 -18.10 -4.75 20.26
C PRO A 92 -17.43 -3.60 19.50
N ALA A 93 -16.21 -3.19 19.87
CA ALA A 93 -15.46 -2.20 19.10
C ALA A 93 -15.11 -2.69 17.69
N SER A 94 -14.63 -3.93 17.57
CA SER A 94 -14.36 -4.54 16.28
C SER A 94 -15.62 -4.66 15.42
N LEU A 95 -16.73 -5.09 16.00
CA LEU A 95 -18.02 -5.17 15.28
C LEU A 95 -18.50 -3.81 14.82
N LEU A 96 -18.33 -2.75 15.62
CA LEU A 96 -18.68 -1.39 15.24
C LEU A 96 -17.80 -0.90 14.10
N ILE A 97 -16.51 -1.19 14.14
CA ILE A 97 -15.57 -0.84 13.06
C ILE A 97 -15.95 -1.58 11.77
N PHE A 98 -16.25 -2.89 11.82
CA PHE A 98 -16.70 -3.63 10.65
C PHE A 98 -18.03 -3.12 10.11
N ALA A 99 -18.98 -2.74 10.96
CA ALA A 99 -20.23 -2.09 10.53
C ALA A 99 -19.96 -0.74 9.83
N GLY A 100 -19.01 0.03 10.35
CA GLY A 100 -18.57 1.28 9.71
C GLY A 100 -17.91 1.04 8.34
N ILE A 101 -17.08 0.00 8.21
CA ILE A 101 -16.47 -0.40 6.94
C ILE A 101 -17.58 -0.80 5.94
N PHE A 102 -18.52 -1.64 6.37
CA PHE A 102 -19.67 -2.03 5.55
C PHE A 102 -20.48 -0.81 5.07
N LEU A 103 -20.83 0.10 5.98
CA LEU A 103 -21.55 1.33 5.64
C LEU A 103 -20.75 2.23 4.70
N SER A 104 -19.44 2.25 4.83
CA SER A 104 -18.55 2.99 3.92
C SER A 104 -18.57 2.41 2.49
N TYR A 105 -18.58 1.09 2.35
CA TYR A 105 -18.76 0.44 1.04
C TYR A 105 -20.17 0.66 0.48
N TRP A 106 -21.19 0.62 1.35
CA TRP A 106 -22.57 0.89 0.97
C TRP A 106 -22.77 2.30 0.45
N SER A 107 -22.19 3.30 1.15
CA SER A 107 -22.31 4.73 0.80
C SER A 107 -21.33 5.20 -0.27
N GLY A 108 -20.33 4.38 -0.63
CA GLY A 108 -19.25 4.77 -1.51
C GLY A 108 -18.21 5.72 -0.89
N TYR A 109 -18.29 6.00 0.43
CA TYR A 109 -17.39 6.95 1.08
C TYR A 109 -16.01 6.34 1.39
N PHE A 110 -15.11 6.47 0.45
CA PHE A 110 -13.77 5.86 0.43
C PHE A 110 -12.89 6.17 1.67
N PRO A 111 -12.78 7.42 2.16
CA PRO A 111 -11.88 7.75 3.26
C PRO A 111 -12.16 6.99 4.55
N LEU A 112 -13.44 6.80 4.88
CA LEU A 112 -13.85 6.15 6.13
C LEU A 112 -13.40 4.69 6.20
N ARG A 113 -13.49 3.93 5.09
CA ARG A 113 -13.08 2.52 5.07
C ARG A 113 -11.59 2.35 5.30
N LEU A 114 -10.77 3.26 4.77
CA LEU A 114 -9.33 3.24 4.99
C LEU A 114 -9.00 3.50 6.46
N CYS A 115 -9.53 4.59 7.04
CA CYS A 115 -9.33 4.91 8.45
C CYS A 115 -9.74 3.75 9.36
N LEU A 116 -10.92 3.17 9.14
CA LEU A 116 -11.45 2.10 9.96
C LEU A 116 -10.62 0.80 9.82
N THR A 117 -10.10 0.50 8.63
CA THR A 117 -9.20 -0.65 8.41
C THR A 117 -7.90 -0.49 9.20
N PHE A 118 -7.33 0.73 9.25
CA PHE A 118 -6.16 1.02 10.10
C PHE A 118 -6.48 0.85 11.58
N TRP A 119 -7.66 1.28 12.04
CA TRP A 119 -8.09 1.10 13.43
C TRP A 119 -8.22 -0.37 13.81
N LEU A 120 -8.67 -1.24 12.89
CA LEU A 120 -8.61 -2.70 13.10
C LEU A 120 -7.17 -3.18 13.31
N GLY A 121 -6.22 -2.65 12.55
CA GLY A 121 -4.80 -2.93 12.74
C GLY A 121 -4.29 -2.55 14.13
N VAL A 122 -4.71 -1.40 14.65
CA VAL A 122 -4.38 -0.97 16.03
C VAL A 122 -4.99 -1.92 17.08
N LEU A 123 -6.24 -2.34 16.90
CA LEU A 123 -6.87 -3.33 17.79
C LEU A 123 -6.14 -4.67 17.74
N LEU A 124 -5.74 -5.13 16.55
CA LEU A 124 -4.98 -6.37 16.41
C LEU A 124 -3.62 -6.26 17.10
N ALA A 125 -2.93 -5.12 16.95
CA ALA A 125 -1.65 -4.87 17.60
C ALA A 125 -1.74 -4.90 19.14
N LYS A 126 -2.86 -4.47 19.71
CA LYS A 126 -3.14 -4.55 21.15
C LYS A 126 -3.06 -6.00 21.68
N HIS A 127 -3.47 -6.98 20.84
CA HIS A 127 -3.47 -8.40 21.18
C HIS A 127 -2.21 -9.16 20.69
N LEU A 128 -1.20 -8.46 20.20
CA LEU A 128 0.02 -9.08 19.67
C LEU A 128 0.68 -10.04 20.66
N GLY A 129 0.74 -9.66 21.96
CA GLY A 129 1.31 -10.48 23.02
C GLY A 129 0.54 -11.79 23.25
N GLU A 130 -0.78 -11.76 23.14
CA GLU A 130 -1.66 -12.93 23.26
C GLU A 130 -1.55 -13.82 22.02
N LEU A 131 -1.66 -13.23 20.83
CA LEU A 131 -1.55 -13.93 19.56
C LEU A 131 -0.20 -14.64 19.41
N SER A 132 0.89 -14.02 19.83
CA SER A 132 2.23 -14.62 19.75
C SER A 132 2.41 -15.86 20.65
N ARG A 133 1.54 -16.05 21.65
CA ARG A 133 1.52 -17.23 22.53
C ARG A 133 0.67 -18.37 21.95
N VAL A 134 -0.24 -18.05 21.02
CA VAL A 134 -1.09 -19.06 20.37
C VAL A 134 -0.23 -19.98 19.53
N ARG A 135 -0.38 -21.28 19.74
CA ARG A 135 0.28 -22.32 18.94
C ARG A 135 -0.79 -23.16 18.26
N LEU A 136 -0.88 -23.01 16.95
CA LEU A 136 -1.74 -23.85 16.12
C LEU A 136 -0.92 -25.04 15.61
N THR A 137 -1.59 -26.18 15.43
CA THR A 137 -0.96 -27.30 14.71
C THR A 137 -0.88 -26.95 13.22
N ALA A 138 0.16 -27.43 12.55
CA ALA A 138 0.40 -27.11 11.14
C ALA A 138 -0.81 -27.37 10.21
N PRO A 139 -1.56 -28.49 10.33
CA PRO A 139 -2.73 -28.69 9.47
C PRO A 139 -3.86 -27.70 9.73
N ILE A 140 -4.08 -27.30 10.98
CA ILE A 140 -5.11 -26.29 11.33
C ILE A 140 -4.70 -24.92 10.76
N GLU A 141 -3.43 -24.55 10.90
CA GLU A 141 -2.90 -23.29 10.40
C GLU A 141 -2.97 -23.21 8.87
N LEU A 142 -2.60 -24.29 8.18
CA LEU A 142 -2.71 -24.38 6.73
C LEU A 142 -4.17 -24.35 6.26
N LEU A 143 -5.04 -25.06 6.92
CA LEU A 143 -6.48 -25.02 6.60
C LEU A 143 -7.05 -23.62 6.79
N ALA A 144 -6.74 -22.96 7.91
CA ALA A 144 -7.16 -21.56 8.13
C ALA A 144 -6.62 -20.61 7.04
N LEU A 145 -5.34 -20.75 6.68
CA LEU A 145 -4.75 -19.94 5.62
C LEU A 145 -5.44 -20.17 4.27
N VAL A 146 -5.67 -21.43 3.89
CA VAL A 146 -6.35 -21.78 2.63
C VAL A 146 -7.79 -21.23 2.61
N LEU A 147 -8.52 -21.34 3.71
CA LEU A 147 -9.87 -20.80 3.80
C LEU A 147 -9.89 -19.28 3.70
N LEU A 148 -8.98 -18.58 4.38
CA LEU A 148 -8.89 -17.13 4.33
C LEU A 148 -8.48 -16.63 2.93
N LEU A 149 -7.51 -17.27 2.29
CA LEU A 149 -7.12 -16.97 0.91
C LEU A 149 -8.28 -17.28 -0.06
N GLY A 150 -8.99 -18.39 0.14
CA GLY A 150 -10.17 -18.74 -0.64
C GLY A 150 -11.27 -17.68 -0.57
N VAL A 151 -11.48 -17.06 0.60
CA VAL A 151 -12.40 -15.92 0.75
C VAL A 151 -11.91 -14.72 -0.05
N VAL A 152 -10.63 -14.39 0.00
CA VAL A 152 -10.06 -13.26 -0.78
C VAL A 152 -10.26 -13.50 -2.27
N GLU A 153 -9.93 -14.68 -2.77
CA GLU A 153 -10.11 -15.04 -4.20
C GLU A 153 -11.58 -15.02 -4.62
N LEU A 154 -12.48 -15.55 -3.77
CA LEU A 154 -13.92 -15.52 -4.05
C LEU A 154 -14.43 -14.08 -4.18
N VAL A 155 -14.01 -13.18 -3.29
CA VAL A 155 -14.42 -11.77 -3.34
C VAL A 155 -13.85 -11.09 -4.58
N GLN A 156 -12.61 -11.38 -4.97
CA GLN A 156 -12.02 -10.83 -6.19
C GLN A 156 -12.76 -11.33 -7.44
N ALA A 157 -13.04 -12.61 -7.53
CA ALA A 157 -13.82 -13.19 -8.62
C ALA A 157 -15.22 -12.58 -8.71
N ALA A 158 -15.87 -12.37 -7.57
CA ALA A 158 -17.17 -11.71 -7.48
C ALA A 158 -17.10 -10.26 -7.99
N SER A 159 -16.08 -9.53 -7.60
CA SER A 159 -15.84 -8.13 -8.00
C SER A 159 -15.52 -8.01 -9.50
N ALA A 160 -14.91 -9.02 -10.09
CA ALA A 160 -14.65 -9.09 -11.54
C ALA A 160 -15.90 -9.38 -12.40
N GLY A 161 -17.10 -9.38 -11.80
CA GLY A 161 -18.36 -9.56 -12.52
C GLY A 161 -18.74 -11.02 -12.77
N MET A 162 -18.02 -11.99 -12.23
CA MET A 162 -18.31 -13.42 -12.41
C MET A 162 -19.62 -13.87 -11.73
N LEU A 163 -20.18 -13.07 -10.81
CA LEU A 163 -21.44 -13.34 -10.11
C LEU A 163 -22.63 -12.54 -10.66
N GLY A 164 -22.49 -11.92 -11.83
CA GLY A 164 -23.55 -11.13 -12.44
C GLY A 164 -23.82 -9.80 -11.71
N SER A 165 -25.03 -9.24 -11.85
CA SER A 165 -25.43 -8.01 -11.19
C SER A 165 -25.65 -8.24 -9.69
N ALA A 166 -24.62 -8.08 -8.88
CA ALA A 166 -24.74 -8.18 -7.43
C ALA A 166 -25.57 -7.00 -6.89
N GLY A 167 -26.55 -7.29 -6.06
CA GLY A 167 -27.31 -6.24 -5.37
C GLY A 167 -26.42 -5.43 -4.43
N PRO A 168 -26.84 -4.19 -4.04
CA PRO A 168 -26.03 -3.27 -3.25
C PRO A 168 -25.55 -3.85 -1.92
N LEU A 169 -26.30 -4.79 -1.35
CA LEU A 169 -25.89 -5.51 -0.14
C LEU A 169 -24.60 -6.33 -0.36
N LEU A 170 -24.50 -7.06 -1.47
CA LEU A 170 -23.31 -7.86 -1.80
C LEU A 170 -22.12 -6.98 -2.14
N VAL A 171 -22.34 -5.84 -2.82
CA VAL A 171 -21.30 -4.85 -3.15
C VAL A 171 -20.64 -4.31 -1.87
N ALA A 172 -21.36 -4.20 -0.76
CA ALA A 172 -20.79 -3.76 0.53
C ALA A 172 -20.27 -4.94 1.37
N ALA A 173 -20.96 -6.08 1.37
CA ALA A 173 -20.63 -7.23 2.21
C ALA A 173 -19.32 -7.92 1.78
N LEU A 174 -19.12 -8.14 0.48
CA LEU A 174 -17.97 -8.88 -0.04
C LEU A 174 -16.64 -8.19 0.28
N PRO A 175 -16.43 -6.88 0.01
CA PRO A 175 -15.19 -6.20 0.40
C PRO A 175 -15.01 -6.15 1.93
N THR A 176 -16.09 -6.04 2.71
CA THR A 176 -16.01 -6.10 4.18
C THR A 176 -15.52 -7.47 4.64
N LEU A 177 -16.01 -8.54 4.03
CA LEU A 177 -15.53 -9.90 4.27
C LEU A 177 -14.06 -10.07 3.88
N MET A 178 -13.64 -9.45 2.77
CA MET A 178 -12.22 -9.44 2.36
C MET A 178 -11.34 -8.77 3.41
N VAL A 179 -11.76 -7.62 3.97
CA VAL A 179 -11.03 -6.98 5.07
C VAL A 179 -10.91 -7.92 6.27
N ALA A 180 -11.99 -8.61 6.64
CA ALA A 180 -11.97 -9.58 7.74
C ALA A 180 -11.02 -10.75 7.44
N ALA A 181 -11.00 -11.28 6.23
CA ALA A 181 -10.09 -12.34 5.81
C ALA A 181 -8.62 -11.88 5.82
N CYS A 182 -8.32 -10.70 5.32
CA CYS A 182 -6.98 -10.11 5.39
C CYS A 182 -6.51 -9.92 6.84
N MET A 183 -7.38 -9.42 7.72
CA MET A 183 -7.07 -9.31 9.15
C MET A 183 -6.81 -10.68 9.79
N GLY A 184 -7.57 -11.73 9.41
CA GLY A 184 -7.34 -13.11 9.81
C GLY A 184 -5.97 -13.63 9.37
N ILE A 185 -5.55 -13.36 8.14
CA ILE A 185 -4.22 -13.73 7.61
C ILE A 185 -3.11 -13.04 8.42
N VAL A 186 -3.26 -11.74 8.70
CA VAL A 186 -2.31 -10.99 9.53
C VAL A 186 -2.25 -11.56 10.95
N ALA A 187 -3.41 -11.84 11.57
CA ALA A 187 -3.48 -12.46 12.89
C ALA A 187 -2.78 -13.84 12.90
N LEU A 188 -3.00 -14.64 11.87
CA LEU A 188 -2.36 -15.96 11.71
C LEU A 188 -0.83 -15.84 11.61
N ALA A 189 -0.34 -14.84 10.86
CA ALA A 189 1.09 -14.54 10.75
C ALA A 189 1.72 -14.08 12.09
N MET A 190 0.91 -13.57 13.03
CA MET A 190 1.36 -13.17 14.35
C MET A 190 1.40 -14.34 15.34
N THR A 191 0.74 -15.46 15.07
CA THR A 191 0.78 -16.67 15.92
C THR A 191 2.17 -17.33 15.87
N ASN A 192 2.46 -18.19 16.85
CA ASN A 192 3.74 -18.92 16.87
C ASN A 192 3.62 -20.25 16.10
N GLY A 193 3.45 -20.20 14.81
CA GLY A 193 3.18 -21.34 13.95
C GLY A 193 4.06 -21.44 12.70
N LEU A 194 3.59 -22.21 11.74
CA LEU A 194 4.27 -22.47 10.47
C LEU A 194 4.35 -21.21 9.59
N VAL A 195 3.24 -20.45 9.49
CA VAL A 195 3.17 -19.23 8.68
C VAL A 195 4.19 -18.20 9.15
N ARG A 196 4.28 -17.97 10.46
CA ARG A 196 5.29 -17.07 11.03
C ARG A 196 6.71 -17.53 10.72
N ARG A 197 6.98 -18.85 10.83
CA ARG A 197 8.29 -19.41 10.51
C ARG A 197 8.64 -19.23 9.03
N ALA A 198 7.70 -19.49 8.15
CA ALA A 198 7.88 -19.27 6.71
C ALA A 198 8.16 -17.80 6.38
N LEU A 199 7.35 -16.87 6.95
CA LEU A 199 7.54 -15.42 6.78
C LEU A 199 8.85 -14.92 7.42
N SER A 200 9.40 -15.62 8.40
CA SER A 200 10.69 -15.29 9.03
C SER A 200 11.90 -15.80 8.26
N ALA A 201 11.71 -16.55 7.17
CA ALA A 201 12.82 -17.02 6.32
C ALA A 201 13.57 -15.82 5.71
N ARG A 202 14.91 -15.93 5.59
CA ARG A 202 15.76 -14.84 5.12
C ARG A 202 15.29 -14.20 3.78
N PRO A 203 14.95 -14.98 2.73
CA PRO A 203 14.50 -14.38 1.47
C PRO A 203 13.20 -13.60 1.62
N VAL A 204 12.23 -14.12 2.39
CA VAL A 204 10.95 -13.47 2.61
C VAL A 204 11.10 -12.18 3.42
N ARG A 205 11.94 -12.21 4.45
CA ARG A 205 12.29 -11.01 5.22
C ARG A 205 12.98 -9.94 4.36
N PHE A 206 13.85 -10.36 3.44
CA PHE A 206 14.48 -9.45 2.49
C PHE A 206 13.43 -8.81 1.57
N LEU A 207 12.52 -9.61 0.98
CA LEU A 207 11.42 -9.09 0.17
C LEU A 207 10.53 -8.13 0.98
N GLY A 208 10.24 -8.46 2.24
CA GLY A 208 9.54 -7.56 3.15
C GLY A 208 10.27 -6.23 3.38
N ALA A 209 11.59 -6.28 3.52
CA ALA A 209 12.39 -5.07 3.74
C ALA A 209 12.42 -4.14 2.52
N VAL A 210 12.36 -4.69 1.30
CA VAL A 210 12.37 -3.89 0.05
C VAL A 210 10.97 -3.64 -0.52
N SER A 211 9.91 -4.16 0.13
CA SER A 211 8.53 -4.14 -0.40
C SER A 211 7.99 -2.72 -0.59
N PHE A 212 8.28 -1.80 0.33
CA PHE A 212 7.85 -0.42 0.21
C PHE A 212 8.56 0.29 -0.96
N SER A 213 9.86 0.10 -1.09
CA SER A 213 10.62 0.58 -2.25
C SER A 213 10.10 0.00 -3.56
N LEU A 214 9.76 -1.30 -3.57
CA LEU A 214 9.16 -1.97 -4.73
C LEU A 214 7.80 -1.35 -5.06
N TYR A 215 6.94 -1.15 -4.06
CA TYR A 215 5.65 -0.50 -4.24
C TYR A 215 5.78 0.89 -4.86
N LEU A 216 6.76 1.68 -4.44
CA LEU A 216 6.95 3.03 -4.97
C LEU A 216 7.57 3.09 -6.38
N THR A 217 8.27 2.05 -6.80
CA THR A 217 9.07 2.10 -8.06
C THR A 217 8.53 1.21 -9.17
N HIS A 218 7.73 0.18 -8.84
CA HIS A 218 7.33 -0.83 -9.84
C HIS A 218 6.54 -0.24 -11.01
N ALA A 219 5.59 0.64 -10.76
CA ALA A 219 4.74 1.18 -11.83
C ALA A 219 5.57 1.96 -12.87
N VAL A 220 6.51 2.79 -12.41
CA VAL A 220 7.43 3.52 -13.31
C VAL A 220 8.33 2.56 -14.07
N THR A 221 8.83 1.52 -13.39
CA THR A 221 9.72 0.52 -14.02
C THR A 221 8.98 -0.31 -15.07
N ILE A 222 7.76 -0.76 -14.75
CA ILE A 222 6.91 -1.54 -15.68
C ILE A 222 6.56 -0.66 -16.89
N GLY A 223 6.07 0.56 -16.68
CA GLY A 223 5.73 1.46 -17.79
C GLY A 223 6.92 1.77 -18.70
N ALA A 224 8.13 1.94 -18.13
CA ALA A 224 9.34 2.09 -18.91
C ALA A 224 9.66 0.84 -19.77
N LEU A 225 9.48 -0.34 -19.21
CA LEU A 225 9.73 -1.60 -19.92
C LEU A 225 8.67 -1.89 -20.99
N GLU A 226 7.40 -1.62 -20.72
CA GLU A 226 6.32 -1.75 -21.71
C GLU A 226 6.58 -0.89 -22.96
N ALA A 227 7.19 0.28 -22.79
CA ALA A 227 7.57 1.12 -23.90
C ALA A 227 8.86 0.65 -24.62
N LEU A 228 9.81 0.02 -23.90
CA LEU A 228 11.14 -0.31 -24.43
C LEU A 228 11.20 -1.71 -25.02
N LEU A 229 10.64 -2.73 -24.34
CA LEU A 229 10.84 -4.15 -24.73
C LEU A 229 10.32 -4.49 -26.12
N PRO A 230 9.15 -3.98 -26.58
CA PRO A 230 8.69 -4.23 -27.96
C PRO A 230 9.65 -3.68 -29.02
N ARG A 231 10.31 -2.54 -28.73
CA ARG A 231 11.30 -1.93 -29.64
C ARG A 231 12.60 -2.75 -29.74
N LEU A 232 12.92 -3.49 -28.70
CA LEU A 232 14.05 -4.43 -28.68
C LEU A 232 13.68 -5.80 -29.25
N GLY A 233 12.46 -5.95 -29.79
CA GLY A 233 11.98 -7.21 -30.35
C GLY A 233 11.53 -8.24 -29.33
N VAL A 234 11.44 -7.85 -28.05
CA VAL A 234 10.94 -8.72 -26.98
C VAL A 234 9.42 -8.58 -26.93
N VAL A 235 8.71 -9.47 -27.62
CA VAL A 235 7.24 -9.44 -27.74
C VAL A 235 6.53 -10.53 -26.94
N GLU A 236 7.26 -11.51 -26.43
CA GLU A 236 6.70 -12.63 -25.67
C GLU A 236 6.24 -12.15 -24.27
N PRO A 237 4.91 -12.27 -23.91
CA PRO A 237 4.39 -11.69 -22.68
C PRO A 237 5.03 -12.24 -21.40
N LEU A 238 5.34 -13.55 -21.35
CA LEU A 238 5.98 -14.16 -20.19
C LEU A 238 7.41 -13.65 -19.99
N VAL A 239 8.14 -13.43 -21.07
CA VAL A 239 9.50 -12.85 -21.03
C VAL A 239 9.41 -11.41 -20.56
N GLN A 240 8.48 -10.62 -21.08
CA GLN A 240 8.24 -9.24 -20.63
C GLN A 240 7.91 -9.19 -19.14
N ALA A 241 6.99 -10.03 -18.66
CA ALA A 241 6.61 -10.10 -17.25
C ALA A 241 7.81 -10.51 -16.36
N ALA A 242 8.61 -11.50 -16.77
CA ALA A 242 9.78 -11.92 -16.03
C ALA A 242 10.83 -10.81 -15.93
N LEU A 243 11.11 -10.12 -17.03
CA LEU A 243 12.04 -8.98 -17.07
C LEU A 243 11.51 -7.81 -16.23
N ALA A 244 10.22 -7.51 -16.32
CA ALA A 244 9.58 -6.47 -15.52
C ALA A 244 9.69 -6.76 -14.02
N ALA A 245 9.43 -8.00 -13.61
CA ALA A 245 9.55 -8.41 -12.20
C ALA A 245 11.01 -8.32 -11.71
N ALA A 246 11.96 -8.85 -12.49
CA ALA A 246 13.38 -8.85 -12.13
C ALA A 246 13.93 -7.42 -12.03
N LEU A 247 13.63 -6.56 -13.02
CA LEU A 247 14.14 -5.20 -13.04
C LEU A 247 13.46 -4.34 -11.96
N SER A 248 12.14 -4.50 -11.73
CA SER A 248 11.44 -3.81 -10.65
C SER A 248 12.05 -4.14 -9.29
N LEU A 249 12.39 -5.41 -9.05
CA LEU A 249 13.06 -5.81 -7.82
C LEU A 249 14.49 -5.21 -7.73
N ALA A 250 15.25 -5.20 -8.81
CA ALA A 250 16.58 -4.59 -8.83
C ALA A 250 16.53 -3.08 -8.52
N VAL A 251 15.63 -2.36 -9.18
CA VAL A 251 15.38 -0.93 -8.92
C VAL A 251 14.94 -0.69 -7.47
N ALA A 252 14.04 -1.53 -6.94
CA ALA A 252 13.59 -1.44 -5.56
C ALA A 252 14.73 -1.63 -4.56
N VAL A 253 15.64 -2.58 -4.80
CA VAL A 253 16.82 -2.82 -3.95
C VAL A 253 17.74 -1.60 -3.94
N VAL A 254 18.00 -1.01 -5.11
CA VAL A 254 18.81 0.21 -5.21
C VAL A 254 18.12 1.35 -4.45
N PHE A 255 16.83 1.56 -4.69
CA PHE A 255 16.04 2.60 -4.03
C PHE A 255 16.02 2.43 -2.50
N TRP A 256 15.86 1.19 -2.03
CA TRP A 256 15.90 0.87 -0.59
C TRP A 256 17.22 1.28 0.05
N HIS A 257 18.35 0.99 -0.61
CA HIS A 257 19.67 1.33 -0.07
C HIS A 257 19.96 2.84 -0.11
N VAL A 258 19.55 3.51 -1.19
CA VAL A 258 19.92 4.92 -1.44
C VAL A 258 18.95 5.91 -0.78
N VAL A 259 17.66 5.55 -0.67
CA VAL A 259 16.62 6.47 -0.22
C VAL A 259 15.98 6.01 1.09
N GLU A 260 15.40 4.80 1.10
CA GLU A 260 14.56 4.36 2.22
C GLU A 260 15.39 4.12 3.49
N LYS A 261 16.45 3.34 3.39
CA LYS A 261 17.31 3.03 4.54
C LYS A 261 17.97 4.27 5.18
N PRO A 262 18.54 5.21 4.41
CA PRO A 262 19.02 6.48 4.98
C PRO A 262 17.89 7.33 5.57
N GLY A 263 16.70 7.36 4.94
CA GLY A 263 15.53 8.07 5.45
C GLY A 263 15.08 7.54 6.81
N ILE A 264 15.01 6.22 6.98
CA ILE A 264 14.70 5.58 8.26
C ILE A 264 15.75 5.94 9.32
N ALA A 265 17.04 5.92 8.95
CA ALA A 265 18.12 6.27 9.89
C ALA A 265 18.03 7.74 10.33
N LEU A 266 17.71 8.65 9.40
CA LEU A 266 17.50 10.07 9.71
C LEU A 266 16.29 10.27 10.64
N SER A 267 15.16 9.63 10.34
CA SER A 267 13.94 9.68 11.17
C SER A 267 14.21 9.24 12.62
N ARG A 268 14.98 8.17 12.80
CA ARG A 268 15.38 7.70 14.15
C ARG A 268 16.23 8.74 14.88
N ARG A 269 17.24 9.33 14.22
CA ARG A 269 18.09 10.36 14.81
C ARG A 269 17.30 11.58 15.25
N VAL A 270 16.33 12.01 14.42
CA VAL A 270 15.44 13.11 14.75
C VAL A 270 14.57 12.74 15.96
N GLY A 271 13.96 11.54 15.97
CA GLY A 271 13.16 11.05 17.08
C GLY A 271 13.94 11.01 18.40
N ASP A 272 15.18 10.50 18.38
CA ASP A 272 16.06 10.44 19.56
C ASP A 272 16.41 11.85 20.07
N ALA A 273 16.66 12.79 19.16
CA ALA A 273 16.98 14.17 19.53
C ALA A 273 15.79 14.89 20.21
N PHE A 274 14.55 14.59 19.82
CA PHE A 274 13.36 15.13 20.50
C PHE A 274 13.01 14.35 21.77
N GLY A 275 13.23 13.03 21.80
CA GLY A 275 12.97 12.18 22.97
C GLY A 275 13.88 12.51 24.16
N THR A 276 15.16 12.78 23.93
CA THR A 276 16.12 13.19 24.97
C THR A 276 15.81 14.55 25.57
N ARG A 277 15.20 15.48 24.81
CA ARG A 277 14.76 16.77 25.35
C ARG A 277 13.56 16.66 26.29
N ALA A 278 12.66 15.71 26.03
CA ALA A 278 11.46 15.51 26.86
C ALA A 278 11.75 14.81 28.20
N SER A 279 12.91 14.19 28.36
CA SER A 279 13.31 13.46 29.57
C SER A 279 14.28 14.23 30.49
N GLN A 280 14.67 15.47 30.18
CA GLN A 280 15.40 16.32 31.11
C GLN A 280 14.40 16.99 32.06
N PRO A 281 14.44 16.71 33.37
CA PRO A 281 13.70 17.51 34.35
C PRO A 281 14.21 18.95 34.26
N SER A 282 13.27 19.90 34.18
CA SER A 282 13.60 21.32 34.40
C SER A 282 14.28 21.44 35.78
N GLU A 283 15.59 21.64 35.80
CA GLU A 283 16.27 22.09 37.00
C GLU A 283 15.82 23.53 37.23
N GLU A 284 14.77 23.69 38.07
CA GLU A 284 14.48 24.94 38.78
C GLU A 284 14.90 24.81 40.26
#